data_34e50f491a32756ce6ff030f422d330a
#
_entry.id   34e50f491a32756ce6ff030f422d330a
#
_cell.length_a   1.000
_cell.length_b   1.000
_cell.length_c   1.000
_cell.angle_alpha   90.00
_cell.angle_beta   90.00
_cell.angle_gamma   90.00
#
_symmetry.space_group_name_H-M   'P 1'
#
loop_
_entity.id
_entity.type
_entity.pdbx_description
1 polymer ?
#
loop_
_entity_poly.entity_id
_entity_poly.type
_entity_poly.pdbx_seq_one_letter_code
_entity_poly.pdbx_strand_id
1 'polypeptide(L)'
;KNEDNVTFFLNGEKKDSHGKIDGYFNVNTLEGYINIDISKVDLEELKEFNEYILGGSAGLSQKTVLSRNDIVIKGNLNIHNMNLNAQKITDSLNIKIPLLKDMIIPLLCDVKNGDISYNYNSNTRRVTVKSNLSEKILQVLNDKDGYWKKKIIQDMKQNSEKEIAKYEELLKAKEEEIRKKSEDGLEIQINELSKIEEQINFLKSKNKKDILNELFKRF
;
A
#
# COMPACT_ATOMS: atom_id res chain seq x y z
N LYS A 1 38.02 14.09 -35.57
CA LYS A 1 37.09 13.03 -35.12
C LYS A 1 37.35 12.84 -33.64
N ASN A 2 36.38 13.14 -32.81
CA ASN A 2 36.48 12.83 -31.36
C ASN A 2 36.28 11.31 -31.23
N GLU A 3 37.39 10.57 -31.23
CA GLU A 3 37.40 9.11 -31.06
C GLU A 3 37.04 8.67 -29.60
N ASP A 4 36.82 9.65 -28.72
CA ASP A 4 36.62 9.40 -27.30
C ASP A 4 35.14 9.26 -26.91
N ASN A 5 34.22 9.44 -27.84
CA ASN A 5 32.77 9.40 -27.59
C ASN A 5 32.17 8.14 -28.17
N VAL A 6 31.56 7.34 -27.31
CA VAL A 6 30.77 6.18 -27.68
C VAL A 6 29.28 6.55 -27.61
N THR A 7 28.61 6.46 -28.74
CA THR A 7 27.15 6.57 -28.82
C THR A 7 26.55 5.20 -29.11
N PHE A 8 25.45 4.90 -28.48
CA PHE A 8 24.72 3.65 -28.71
C PHE A 8 23.23 3.92 -28.81
N PHE A 9 22.60 3.10 -29.59
CA PHE A 9 21.18 3.16 -29.82
C PHE A 9 20.64 1.74 -30.00
N LEU A 10 19.58 1.40 -29.28
CA LEU A 10 18.95 0.10 -29.33
C LEU A 10 17.44 0.29 -29.38
N ASN A 11 16.77 -0.31 -30.33
CA ASN A 11 15.32 -0.38 -30.42
C ASN A 11 14.88 -1.84 -30.36
N GLY A 12 13.79 -2.08 -29.67
CA GLY A 12 13.12 -3.35 -29.62
C GLY A 12 11.62 -3.17 -29.73
N GLU A 13 10.97 -4.06 -30.44
CA GLU A 13 9.51 -4.11 -30.56
C GLU A 13 9.04 -5.53 -30.32
N LYS A 14 7.98 -5.68 -29.52
CA LYS A 14 7.32 -6.95 -29.30
C LYS A 14 5.82 -6.70 -29.12
N LYS A 15 5.01 -7.12 -30.10
CA LYS A 15 3.57 -6.82 -30.13
C LYS A 15 3.33 -5.29 -30.05
N ASP A 16 2.64 -4.87 -28.98
CA ASP A 16 2.32 -3.46 -28.69
C ASP A 16 3.38 -2.79 -27.79
N SER A 17 4.46 -3.48 -27.45
CA SER A 17 5.52 -2.98 -26.59
C SER A 17 6.65 -2.43 -27.43
N HIS A 18 7.12 -1.23 -27.09
CA HIS A 18 8.28 -0.61 -27.74
C HIS A 18 9.32 -0.30 -26.66
N GLY A 19 10.55 -0.62 -26.94
CA GLY A 19 11.68 -0.32 -26.07
C GLY A 19 12.74 0.46 -26.84
N LYS A 20 13.22 1.55 -26.27
CA LYS A 20 14.28 2.37 -26.77
C LYS A 20 15.33 2.58 -25.69
N ILE A 21 16.58 2.32 -26.02
CA ILE A 21 17.72 2.68 -25.19
C ILE A 21 18.67 3.49 -26.05
N ASP A 22 18.97 4.70 -25.64
CA ASP A 22 19.98 5.54 -26.29
C ASP A 22 20.93 6.13 -25.25
N GLY A 23 22.10 6.39 -25.66
CA GLY A 23 23.10 6.93 -24.76
C GLY A 23 24.37 7.42 -25.45
N TYR A 24 25.12 8.10 -24.63
CA TYR A 24 26.40 8.67 -24.99
C TYR A 24 27.35 8.54 -23.80
N PHE A 25 28.58 8.25 -24.05
CA PHE A 25 29.63 8.17 -23.05
C PHE A 25 30.96 8.67 -23.62
N ASN A 26 31.60 9.59 -22.90
CA ASN A 26 32.92 10.06 -23.18
C ASN A 26 33.95 9.33 -22.31
N VAL A 27 34.85 8.58 -22.93
CA VAL A 27 35.80 7.71 -22.22
C VAL A 27 36.82 8.52 -21.40
N ASN A 28 37.20 9.71 -21.88
CA ASN A 28 38.26 10.52 -21.26
C ASN A 28 37.73 11.35 -20.08
N THR A 29 36.53 11.92 -20.22
CA THR A 29 35.92 12.72 -19.14
C THR A 29 35.14 11.86 -18.16
N LEU A 30 34.79 10.61 -18.52
CA LEU A 30 33.90 9.71 -17.78
C LEU A 30 32.51 10.32 -17.59
N GLU A 31 32.03 11.05 -18.60
CA GLU A 31 30.74 11.70 -18.60
C GLU A 31 29.84 11.13 -19.68
N GLY A 32 28.55 11.06 -19.39
CA GLY A 32 27.61 10.54 -20.37
C GLY A 32 26.19 10.49 -19.86
N TYR A 33 25.33 9.91 -20.66
CA TYR A 33 23.96 9.62 -20.26
C TYR A 33 23.46 8.33 -20.90
N ILE A 34 22.46 7.74 -20.26
CA ILE A 34 21.68 6.62 -20.77
C ILE A 34 20.22 6.99 -20.60
N ASN A 35 19.46 6.96 -21.68
CA ASN A 35 18.01 7.05 -21.65
C ASN A 35 17.43 5.66 -21.92
N ILE A 36 16.43 5.30 -21.15
CA ILE A 36 15.65 4.07 -21.35
C ILE A 36 14.20 4.51 -21.43
N ASP A 37 13.53 4.14 -22.50
CA ASP A 37 12.11 4.37 -22.69
C ASP A 37 11.46 3.07 -23.14
N ILE A 38 10.59 2.53 -22.32
CA ILE A 38 9.87 1.29 -22.56
C ILE A 38 8.39 1.59 -22.40
N SER A 39 7.66 1.49 -23.50
CA SER A 39 6.21 1.63 -23.48
C SER A 39 5.56 0.25 -23.36
N LYS A 40 4.62 0.11 -22.48
CA LYS A 40 3.68 -1.02 -22.40
C LYS A 40 4.37 -2.40 -22.36
N VAL A 41 4.98 -2.74 -21.24
CA VAL A 41 5.37 -4.11 -20.93
C VAL A 41 4.19 -4.82 -20.29
N ASP A 42 3.79 -5.98 -20.79
CA ASP A 42 2.77 -6.80 -20.18
C ASP A 42 3.32 -7.41 -18.88
N LEU A 43 2.67 -7.07 -17.76
CA LEU A 43 3.15 -7.48 -16.43
C LEU A 43 3.05 -8.98 -16.20
N GLU A 44 2.12 -9.67 -16.89
CA GLU A 44 1.99 -11.13 -16.86
C GLU A 44 3.20 -11.86 -17.42
N GLU A 45 3.96 -11.22 -18.32
CA GLU A 45 5.16 -11.81 -18.92
C GLU A 45 6.37 -11.77 -17.99
N LEU A 46 6.28 -11.03 -16.88
CA LEU A 46 7.31 -10.97 -15.85
C LEU A 46 7.22 -12.20 -14.95
N LYS A 47 7.94 -13.27 -15.31
CA LYS A 47 7.89 -14.58 -14.63
C LYS A 47 8.02 -14.54 -13.11
N GLU A 48 8.79 -13.60 -12.59
CA GLU A 48 9.03 -13.44 -11.15
C GLU A 48 7.82 -12.92 -10.37
N PHE A 49 6.86 -12.29 -11.06
CA PHE A 49 5.69 -11.65 -10.46
C PHE A 49 4.36 -12.26 -10.90
N ASN A 50 4.37 -13.27 -11.76
CA ASN A 50 3.15 -13.84 -12.36
C ASN A 50 2.16 -14.44 -11.36
N GLU A 51 2.61 -14.80 -10.17
CA GLU A 51 1.71 -15.29 -9.11
C GLU A 51 0.95 -14.15 -8.41
N TYR A 52 1.51 -12.95 -8.40
CA TYR A 52 0.97 -11.78 -7.72
C TYR A 52 0.24 -10.83 -8.66
N ILE A 53 0.61 -10.85 -9.94
CA ILE A 53 0.07 -9.96 -10.96
C ILE A 53 -0.63 -10.81 -12.02
N LEU A 54 -1.96 -10.65 -12.11
CA LEU A 54 -2.83 -11.39 -13.02
C LEU A 54 -3.05 -10.67 -14.36
N GLY A 55 -2.55 -9.44 -14.49
CA GLY A 55 -2.69 -8.66 -15.70
C GLY A 55 -2.30 -7.20 -15.53
N GLY A 56 -2.26 -6.50 -16.65
CA GLY A 56 -1.91 -5.10 -16.72
C GLY A 56 -0.65 -4.85 -17.50
N SER A 57 -0.29 -3.59 -17.64
CA SER A 57 0.92 -3.18 -18.34
C SER A 57 1.66 -2.08 -17.57
N ALA A 58 2.95 -1.96 -17.84
CA ALA A 58 3.78 -0.88 -17.29
C ALA A 58 4.62 -0.23 -18.39
N GLY A 59 4.83 1.07 -18.24
CA GLY A 59 5.81 1.83 -19.02
C GLY A 59 6.92 2.34 -18.10
N LEU A 60 8.15 2.38 -18.59
CA LEU A 60 9.32 2.89 -17.89
C LEU A 60 9.99 3.97 -18.73
N SER A 61 10.18 5.14 -18.16
CA SER A 61 11.06 6.17 -18.72
C SER A 61 12.15 6.49 -17.70
N GLN A 62 13.40 6.30 -18.05
CA GLN A 62 14.53 6.53 -17.16
C GLN A 62 15.64 7.29 -17.87
N LYS A 63 16.21 8.25 -17.16
CA LYS A 63 17.44 8.92 -17.55
C LYS A 63 18.51 8.72 -16.48
N THR A 64 19.65 8.17 -16.90
CA THR A 64 20.84 8.06 -16.08
C THR A 64 21.87 9.04 -16.59
N VAL A 65 22.35 9.92 -15.73
CA VAL A 65 23.45 10.85 -16.02
C VAL A 65 24.67 10.35 -15.27
N LEU A 66 25.75 10.17 -16.02
CA LEU A 66 27.05 9.76 -15.52
C LEU A 66 27.98 10.97 -15.55
N SER A 67 28.62 11.24 -14.46
CA SER A 67 29.71 12.20 -14.36
C SER A 67 30.87 11.55 -13.62
N ARG A 68 32.05 12.11 -13.70
CA ARG A 68 33.28 11.51 -13.15
C ARG A 68 33.15 10.98 -11.74
N ASN A 69 32.37 11.65 -10.92
CA ASN A 69 32.23 11.34 -9.48
C ASN A 69 30.78 11.12 -9.04
N ASP A 70 29.81 11.15 -9.97
CA ASP A 70 28.40 11.06 -9.61
C ASP A 70 27.59 10.30 -10.64
N ILE A 71 26.61 9.57 -10.15
CA ILE A 71 25.58 8.89 -10.95
C ILE A 71 24.23 9.39 -10.47
N VAL A 72 23.48 10.01 -11.35
CA VAL A 72 22.10 10.43 -11.08
C VAL A 72 21.15 9.62 -11.95
N ILE A 73 20.24 8.92 -11.32
CA ILE A 73 19.18 8.15 -12.00
C ILE A 73 17.85 8.79 -11.68
N LYS A 74 17.10 9.15 -12.71
CA LYS A 74 15.72 9.64 -12.59
C LYS A 74 14.84 8.81 -13.49
N GLY A 75 13.70 8.36 -12.96
CA GLY A 75 12.78 7.58 -13.78
C GLY A 75 11.35 7.70 -13.31
N ASN A 76 10.45 7.33 -14.21
CA ASN A 76 9.02 7.23 -13.98
C ASN A 76 8.56 5.84 -14.43
N LEU A 77 7.78 5.19 -13.60
CA LEU A 77 7.09 3.94 -13.87
C LEU A 77 5.60 4.24 -13.90
N ASN A 78 4.96 4.01 -15.04
CA ASN A 78 3.54 4.18 -15.23
C ASN A 78 2.89 2.81 -15.30
N ILE A 79 1.90 2.57 -14.46
CA ILE A 79 1.20 1.29 -14.36
C ILE A 79 -0.24 1.48 -14.83
N HIS A 80 -0.70 0.60 -15.72
CA HIS A 80 -2.03 0.65 -16.32
C HIS A 80 -2.75 -0.70 -16.20
N ASN A 81 -4.03 -0.63 -15.82
CA ASN A 81 -4.93 -1.78 -15.74
C ASN A 81 -4.37 -2.95 -14.91
N MET A 82 -3.58 -2.63 -13.89
CA MET A 82 -2.98 -3.64 -13.02
C MET A 82 -4.06 -4.49 -12.35
N ASN A 83 -3.89 -5.80 -12.43
CA ASN A 83 -4.74 -6.77 -11.76
C ASN A 83 -3.88 -7.60 -10.79
N LEU A 84 -4.12 -7.44 -9.49
CA LEU A 84 -3.36 -8.09 -8.44
C LEU A 84 -4.12 -9.29 -7.88
N ASN A 85 -3.37 -10.34 -7.54
CA ASN A 85 -3.90 -11.50 -6.84
C ASN A 85 -3.90 -11.24 -5.31
N ALA A 86 -5.03 -10.73 -4.80
CA ALA A 86 -5.20 -10.41 -3.39
C ALA A 86 -4.92 -11.61 -2.47
N GLN A 87 -5.35 -12.82 -2.87
CA GLN A 87 -5.15 -14.03 -2.08
C GLN A 87 -3.67 -14.37 -1.96
N LYS A 88 -2.94 -14.39 -3.08
CA LYS A 88 -1.49 -14.65 -3.08
C LYS A 88 -0.70 -13.62 -2.29
N ILE A 89 -1.04 -12.34 -2.40
CA ILE A 89 -0.42 -11.26 -1.62
C ILE A 89 -0.68 -11.51 -0.12
N THR A 90 -1.91 -11.82 0.25
CA THR A 90 -2.29 -12.09 1.64
C THR A 90 -1.53 -13.28 2.21
N ASP A 91 -1.45 -14.37 1.45
CA ASP A 91 -0.79 -15.62 1.89
C ASP A 91 0.72 -15.43 2.04
N SER A 92 1.37 -14.78 1.07
CA SER A 92 2.82 -14.56 1.08
C SER A 92 3.27 -13.62 2.20
N LEU A 93 2.48 -12.62 2.53
CA LEU A 93 2.78 -11.70 3.63
C LEU A 93 2.39 -12.24 5.01
N ASN A 94 1.78 -13.45 5.07
CA ASN A 94 1.29 -14.07 6.31
C ASN A 94 0.48 -13.09 7.19
N ILE A 95 -0.39 -12.33 6.55
CA ILE A 95 -1.16 -11.27 7.21
C ILE A 95 -2.24 -11.90 8.08
N LYS A 96 -2.11 -11.68 9.40
CA LYS A 96 -3.06 -12.17 10.41
C LYS A 96 -4.06 -11.12 10.87
N ILE A 97 -3.85 -9.86 10.49
CA ILE A 97 -4.71 -8.74 10.88
C ILE A 97 -5.93 -8.71 9.95
N PRO A 98 -7.15 -8.96 10.44
CA PRO A 98 -8.35 -9.01 9.60
C PRO A 98 -8.56 -7.75 8.76
N LEU A 99 -8.36 -6.57 9.35
CA LEU A 99 -8.49 -5.29 8.65
C LEU A 99 -7.60 -5.20 7.41
N LEU A 100 -6.34 -5.65 7.51
CA LEU A 100 -5.41 -5.66 6.38
C LEU A 100 -5.83 -6.68 5.32
N LYS A 101 -6.20 -7.89 5.76
CA LYS A 101 -6.56 -8.99 4.87
C LYS A 101 -7.84 -8.73 4.10
N ASP A 102 -8.89 -8.35 4.81
CA ASP A 102 -10.25 -8.37 4.28
C ASP A 102 -10.67 -7.03 3.66
N MET A 103 -9.90 -5.97 3.92
CA MET A 103 -10.22 -4.62 3.46
C MET A 103 -9.08 -3.92 2.73
N ILE A 104 -7.93 -3.77 3.35
CA ILE A 104 -6.85 -2.94 2.78
C ILE A 104 -6.25 -3.59 1.54
N ILE A 105 -5.97 -4.90 1.56
CA ILE A 105 -5.41 -5.59 0.39
C ILE A 105 -6.40 -5.61 -0.78
N PRO A 106 -7.68 -5.99 -0.62
CA PRO A 106 -8.65 -5.88 -1.70
C PRO A 106 -8.80 -4.45 -2.24
N LEU A 107 -8.82 -3.44 -1.36
CA LEU A 107 -8.85 -2.03 -1.77
C LEU A 107 -7.65 -1.65 -2.64
N LEU A 108 -6.44 -2.05 -2.24
CA LEU A 108 -5.22 -1.84 -3.03
C LEU A 108 -5.28 -2.56 -4.38
N CYS A 109 -5.86 -3.76 -4.43
CA CYS A 109 -6.03 -4.52 -5.66
C CYS A 109 -7.05 -3.88 -6.63
N ASP A 110 -7.95 -3.01 -6.13
CA ASP A 110 -8.87 -2.23 -6.95
C ASP A 110 -8.20 -0.99 -7.56
N VAL A 111 -7.01 -0.60 -7.12
CA VAL A 111 -6.22 0.45 -7.73
C VAL A 111 -5.59 -0.07 -9.02
N LYS A 112 -6.17 0.28 -10.16
CA LYS A 112 -5.75 -0.24 -11.47
C LYS A 112 -4.61 0.55 -12.11
N ASN A 113 -4.43 1.81 -11.75
CA ASN A 113 -3.44 2.68 -12.37
C ASN A 113 -2.63 3.41 -11.31
N GLY A 114 -1.35 3.61 -11.59
CA GLY A 114 -0.46 4.33 -10.69
C GLY A 114 0.79 4.82 -11.39
N ASP A 115 1.34 5.91 -10.86
CA ASP A 115 2.59 6.51 -11.33
C ASP A 115 3.57 6.55 -10.17
N ILE A 116 4.78 6.08 -10.42
CA ILE A 116 5.88 6.08 -9.46
C ILE A 116 7.05 6.80 -10.10
N SER A 117 7.51 7.87 -9.48
CA SER A 117 8.75 8.54 -9.87
C SER A 117 9.84 8.27 -8.85
N TYR A 118 11.05 8.06 -9.32
CA TYR A 118 12.19 7.84 -8.46
C TYR A 118 13.40 8.65 -8.91
N ASN A 119 14.21 9.01 -7.93
CA ASN A 119 15.47 9.71 -8.14
C ASN A 119 16.52 9.13 -7.19
N TYR A 120 17.65 8.75 -7.75
CA TYR A 120 18.82 8.29 -7.02
C TYR A 120 20.01 9.20 -7.34
N ASN A 121 20.81 9.52 -6.33
CA ASN A 121 22.06 10.24 -6.48
C ASN A 121 23.16 9.53 -5.68
N SER A 122 24.23 9.14 -6.35
CA SER A 122 25.30 8.33 -5.76
C SER A 122 26.13 9.10 -4.72
N ASN A 123 26.31 10.40 -4.90
CA ASN A 123 27.07 11.24 -3.96
C ASN A 123 26.37 11.34 -2.59
N THR A 124 25.06 11.52 -2.61
CA THR A 124 24.26 11.60 -1.39
C THR A 124 23.80 10.26 -0.89
N ARG A 125 23.91 9.20 -1.71
CA ARG A 125 23.37 7.85 -1.49
C ARG A 125 21.87 7.86 -1.13
N ARG A 126 21.15 8.87 -1.63
CA ARG A 126 19.73 9.04 -1.34
C ARG A 126 18.88 8.55 -2.49
N VAL A 127 17.85 7.79 -2.16
CA VAL A 127 16.76 7.44 -3.06
C VAL A 127 15.53 8.22 -2.63
N THR A 128 14.91 8.92 -3.56
CA THR A 128 13.61 9.56 -3.35
C THR A 128 12.60 8.88 -4.23
N VAL A 129 11.50 8.41 -3.66
CA VAL A 129 10.38 7.81 -4.39
C VAL A 129 9.14 8.65 -4.11
N LYS A 130 8.40 8.97 -5.16
CA LYS A 130 7.09 9.63 -5.10
C LYS A 130 6.10 8.81 -5.89
N SER A 131 4.89 8.70 -5.41
CA SER A 131 3.81 8.04 -6.15
C SER A 131 2.48 8.77 -5.96
N ASN A 132 1.58 8.60 -6.90
CA ASN A 132 0.19 9.05 -6.78
C ASN A 132 -0.73 7.97 -6.20
N LEU A 133 -0.18 6.93 -5.60
CA LEU A 133 -0.94 5.80 -5.07
C LEU A 133 -1.99 6.25 -4.03
N SER A 134 -1.64 7.18 -3.15
CA SER A 134 -2.59 7.73 -2.16
C SER A 134 -3.79 8.38 -2.81
N GLU A 135 -3.59 9.16 -3.89
CA GLU A 135 -4.67 9.78 -4.65
C GLU A 135 -5.56 8.73 -5.33
N LYS A 136 -4.94 7.67 -5.87
CA LYS A 136 -5.66 6.56 -6.50
C LYS A 136 -6.48 5.76 -5.50
N ILE A 137 -5.96 5.49 -4.31
CA ILE A 137 -6.70 4.87 -3.22
C ILE A 137 -7.91 5.74 -2.84
N LEU A 138 -7.71 7.06 -2.71
CA LEU A 138 -8.80 7.99 -2.41
C LEU A 138 -9.86 8.00 -3.52
N GLN A 139 -9.46 7.90 -4.80
CA GLN A 139 -10.39 7.78 -5.91
C GLN A 139 -11.25 6.52 -5.80
N VAL A 140 -10.65 5.36 -5.52
CA VAL A 140 -11.37 4.09 -5.33
C VAL A 140 -12.29 4.17 -4.10
N LEU A 141 -11.84 4.77 -3.00
CA LEU A 141 -12.65 4.98 -1.79
C LEU A 141 -13.85 5.90 -2.02
N ASN A 142 -13.71 6.89 -2.90
CA ASN A 142 -14.74 7.86 -3.24
C ASN A 142 -15.50 7.52 -4.54
N ASP A 143 -15.35 6.29 -5.03
CA ASP A 143 -16.07 5.83 -6.21
C ASP A 143 -17.59 6.09 -6.09
N LYS A 144 -18.25 6.29 -7.24
CA LYS A 144 -19.61 6.82 -7.36
C LYS A 144 -20.63 6.14 -6.45
N ASP A 145 -20.48 4.85 -6.21
CA ASP A 145 -21.40 4.09 -5.35
C ASP A 145 -20.98 4.06 -3.88
N GLY A 146 -19.81 4.59 -3.55
CA GLY A 146 -19.27 4.61 -2.21
C GLY A 146 -19.15 3.19 -1.60
N TYR A 147 -18.95 2.18 -2.45
CA TYR A 147 -18.91 0.77 -2.05
C TYR A 147 -17.91 0.52 -0.90
N TRP A 148 -16.66 0.91 -1.11
CA TRP A 148 -15.61 0.71 -0.11
C TRP A 148 -15.88 1.47 1.18
N LYS A 149 -16.37 2.69 1.07
CA LYS A 149 -16.74 3.50 2.23
C LYS A 149 -17.88 2.86 3.02
N LYS A 150 -18.90 2.35 2.34
CA LYS A 150 -20.02 1.61 2.98
C LYS A 150 -19.52 0.33 3.62
N LYS A 151 -18.69 -0.45 2.92
CA LYS A 151 -18.11 -1.70 3.41
C LYS A 151 -17.27 -1.45 4.66
N ILE A 152 -16.36 -0.47 4.63
CA ILE A 152 -15.53 -0.10 5.78
C ILE A 152 -16.40 0.25 6.99
N ILE A 153 -17.42 1.08 6.80
CA ILE A 153 -18.34 1.47 7.87
C ILE A 153 -19.10 0.25 8.43
N GLN A 154 -19.54 -0.63 7.55
CA GLN A 154 -20.28 -1.85 7.95
C GLN A 154 -19.40 -2.82 8.74
N ASP A 155 -18.19 -3.10 8.24
CA ASP A 155 -17.26 -4.03 8.89
C ASP A 155 -16.80 -3.48 10.26
N MET A 156 -16.55 -2.17 10.35
CA MET A 156 -16.23 -1.52 11.61
C MET A 156 -17.39 -1.59 12.62
N LYS A 157 -18.63 -1.40 12.13
CA LYS A 157 -19.82 -1.54 12.96
C LYS A 157 -19.94 -2.97 13.51
N GLN A 158 -19.81 -3.99 12.62
CA GLN A 158 -19.88 -5.39 13.04
C GLN A 158 -18.78 -5.77 14.02
N ASN A 159 -17.55 -5.31 13.81
CA ASN A 159 -16.44 -5.56 14.72
C ASN A 159 -16.67 -4.88 16.07
N SER A 160 -17.17 -3.65 16.09
CA SER A 160 -17.53 -2.94 17.31
C SER A 160 -18.66 -3.65 18.06
N GLU A 161 -19.69 -4.14 17.35
CA GLU A 161 -20.80 -4.90 17.95
C GLU A 161 -20.31 -6.22 18.57
N LYS A 162 -19.37 -6.93 17.90
CA LYS A 162 -18.75 -8.15 18.44
C LYS A 162 -17.91 -7.86 19.69
N GLU A 163 -17.13 -6.78 19.70
CA GLU A 163 -16.38 -6.38 20.90
C GLU A 163 -17.29 -6.01 22.04
N ILE A 164 -18.35 -5.23 21.79
CA ILE A 164 -19.36 -4.87 22.79
C ILE A 164 -19.99 -6.14 23.36
N ALA A 165 -20.45 -7.07 22.52
CA ALA A 165 -21.04 -8.33 22.94
C ALA A 165 -20.10 -9.14 23.85
N LYS A 166 -18.81 -9.22 23.49
CA LYS A 166 -17.78 -9.89 24.29
C LYS A 166 -17.63 -9.25 25.68
N TYR A 167 -17.63 -7.92 25.77
CA TYR A 167 -17.54 -7.23 27.05
C TYR A 167 -18.83 -7.36 27.87
N GLU A 168 -20.00 -7.38 27.21
CA GLU A 168 -21.29 -7.63 27.90
C GLU A 168 -21.39 -9.05 28.48
N GLU A 169 -20.86 -10.07 27.77
CA GLU A 169 -20.74 -11.43 28.32
C GLU A 169 -19.79 -11.48 29.52
N LEU A 170 -18.64 -10.79 29.40
CA LEU A 170 -17.65 -10.72 30.49
C LEU A 170 -18.23 -10.01 31.73
N LEU A 171 -19.02 -8.97 31.51
CA LEU A 171 -19.74 -8.27 32.56
C LEU A 171 -20.71 -9.21 33.30
N LYS A 172 -21.56 -9.93 32.54
CA LYS A 172 -22.51 -10.90 33.12
C LYS A 172 -21.80 -12.01 33.91
N ALA A 173 -20.69 -12.55 33.35
CA ALA A 173 -19.93 -13.56 34.07
C ALA A 173 -19.34 -13.03 35.38
N LYS A 174 -18.86 -11.78 35.39
CA LYS A 174 -18.34 -11.13 36.60
C LYS A 174 -19.46 -10.83 37.61
N GLU A 175 -20.62 -10.40 37.17
CA GLU A 175 -21.79 -10.19 38.04
C GLU A 175 -22.22 -11.51 38.71
N GLU A 176 -22.25 -12.62 37.99
CA GLU A 176 -22.55 -13.94 38.55
C GLU A 176 -21.48 -14.41 39.54
N GLU A 177 -20.20 -14.14 39.26
CA GLU A 177 -19.09 -14.44 40.18
C GLU A 177 -19.23 -13.65 41.50
N ILE A 178 -19.60 -12.38 41.41
CA ILE A 178 -19.83 -11.52 42.59
C ILE A 178 -21.01 -12.05 43.43
N ARG A 179 -22.10 -12.48 42.77
CA ARG A 179 -23.26 -13.08 43.48
C ARG A 179 -22.91 -14.37 44.21
N LYS A 180 -21.88 -15.09 43.79
CA LYS A 180 -21.44 -16.38 44.38
C LYS A 180 -20.40 -16.21 45.50
N LYS A 181 -19.76 -15.04 45.60
CA LYS A 181 -18.75 -14.75 46.63
C LYS A 181 -19.38 -13.99 47.81
N SER A 182 -18.98 -14.34 49.03
CA SER A 182 -19.42 -13.64 50.24
C SER A 182 -18.82 -12.23 50.34
N GLU A 183 -19.44 -11.38 51.16
CA GLU A 183 -19.30 -9.92 51.24
C GLU A 183 -17.89 -9.31 51.39
N ASP A 184 -16.85 -10.10 51.71
CA ASP A 184 -15.51 -9.58 52.05
C ASP A 184 -14.63 -9.18 50.83
N GLY A 185 -15.12 -9.28 49.62
CA GLY A 185 -14.35 -8.94 48.38
C GLY A 185 -15.02 -7.90 47.46
N LEU A 186 -16.11 -7.30 47.88
CA LEU A 186 -16.98 -6.48 47.04
C LEU A 186 -16.32 -5.23 46.43
N GLU A 187 -15.45 -4.55 47.17
CA GLU A 187 -14.88 -3.26 46.76
C GLU A 187 -13.91 -3.38 45.56
N ILE A 188 -13.10 -4.45 45.51
CA ILE A 188 -12.13 -4.71 44.39
C ILE A 188 -12.92 -5.12 43.14
N GLN A 189 -14.00 -5.85 43.29
CA GLN A 189 -14.83 -6.36 42.21
C GLN A 189 -15.68 -5.27 41.55
N ILE A 190 -16.15 -4.30 42.32
CA ILE A 190 -16.89 -3.12 41.82
C ILE A 190 -15.99 -2.30 40.88
N ASN A 191 -14.70 -2.12 41.23
CA ASN A 191 -13.75 -1.39 40.40
C ASN A 191 -13.44 -2.10 39.03
N GLU A 192 -13.46 -3.43 39.01
CA GLU A 192 -13.30 -4.18 37.75
C GLU A 192 -14.54 -4.06 36.85
N LEU A 193 -15.75 -4.13 37.43
CA LEU A 193 -17.00 -3.92 36.71
C LEU A 193 -17.08 -2.51 36.09
N SER A 194 -16.73 -1.49 36.87
CA SER A 194 -16.73 -0.10 36.42
C SER A 194 -15.81 0.10 35.20
N LYS A 195 -14.64 -0.51 35.19
CA LYS A 195 -13.73 -0.46 34.05
C LYS A 195 -14.30 -1.11 32.78
N ILE A 196 -15.01 -2.23 32.93
CA ILE A 196 -15.66 -2.91 31.81
C ILE A 196 -16.82 -2.06 31.28
N GLU A 197 -17.63 -1.46 32.15
CA GLU A 197 -18.70 -0.53 31.77
C GLU A 197 -18.17 0.70 31.04
N GLU A 198 -17.06 1.29 31.50
CA GLU A 198 -16.39 2.39 30.83
C GLU A 198 -15.94 2.02 29.42
N GLN A 199 -15.38 0.82 29.21
CA GLN A 199 -14.98 0.34 27.88
C GLN A 199 -16.18 0.14 26.96
N ILE A 200 -17.28 -0.43 27.45
CA ILE A 200 -18.53 -0.58 26.69
C ILE A 200 -19.07 0.80 26.28
N ASN A 201 -19.09 1.75 27.17
CA ASN A 201 -19.60 3.10 26.94
C ASN A 201 -18.68 3.85 25.93
N PHE A 202 -17.37 3.70 26.04
CA PHE A 202 -16.43 4.24 25.09
C PHE A 202 -16.67 3.69 23.67
N LEU A 203 -16.84 2.37 23.52
CA LEU A 203 -17.13 1.73 22.23
C LEU A 203 -18.48 2.18 21.64
N LYS A 204 -19.51 2.30 22.49
CA LYS A 204 -20.85 2.78 22.07
C LYS A 204 -20.87 4.26 21.70
N SER A 205 -20.00 5.09 22.30
CA SER A 205 -19.92 6.53 22.06
C SER A 205 -19.12 6.92 20.82
N LYS A 206 -18.28 6.01 20.30
CA LYS A 206 -17.50 6.29 19.08
C LYS A 206 -18.41 6.58 17.89
N ASN A 207 -18.45 7.84 17.50
CA ASN A 207 -19.23 8.30 16.35
C ASN A 207 -18.56 7.84 15.06
N LYS A 208 -19.35 7.46 14.03
CA LYS A 208 -18.87 7.05 12.70
C LYS A 208 -17.82 8.01 12.11
N LYS A 209 -17.96 9.30 12.40
CA LYS A 209 -17.08 10.37 11.93
C LYS A 209 -15.69 10.31 12.59
N ASP A 210 -15.60 9.95 13.85
CA ASP A 210 -14.35 9.87 14.60
C ASP A 210 -13.53 8.67 14.18
N ILE A 211 -14.19 7.54 13.91
CA ILE A 211 -13.57 6.31 13.43
C ILE A 211 -12.97 6.51 12.03
N LEU A 212 -13.71 7.16 11.13
CA LEU A 212 -13.19 7.50 9.79
C LEU A 212 -12.02 8.48 9.86
N ASN A 213 -12.10 9.50 10.72
CA ASN A 213 -11.02 10.47 10.88
C ASN A 213 -9.74 9.85 11.48
N GLU A 214 -9.84 8.90 12.38
CA GLU A 214 -8.67 8.15 12.89
C GLU A 214 -8.02 7.26 11.82
N LEU A 215 -8.83 6.61 10.98
CA LEU A 215 -8.32 5.81 9.85
C LEU A 215 -7.59 6.69 8.84
N PHE A 216 -8.19 7.80 8.42
CA PHE A 216 -7.58 8.69 7.41
C PHE A 216 -6.39 9.52 7.93
N LYS A 217 -6.20 9.63 9.24
CA LYS A 217 -4.99 10.27 9.83
C LYS A 217 -3.76 9.33 9.81
N ARG A 218 -3.96 8.04 9.63
CA ARG A 218 -2.89 7.04 9.62
C ARG A 218 -2.38 6.70 8.21
N PHE A 219 -3.06 7.19 7.18
CA PHE A 219 -2.66 7.14 5.77
C PHE A 219 -2.29 8.54 5.25
#